data_15a67b7f38193cf57e18eda694f1479d
#
_entry.id   15a67b7f38193cf57e18eda694f1479d
#
_cell.length_a   1.000
_cell.length_b   1.000
_cell.length_c   1.000
_cell.angle_alpha   90.00
_cell.angle_beta   90.00
_cell.angle_gamma   90.00
#
_symmetry.space_group_name_H-M   'P 1'
#
loop_
_entity.id
_entity.type
_entity.pdbx_description
1 polymer ?
#
loop_
_entity_poly.entity_id
_entity_poly.type
_entity_poly.pdbx_seq_one_letter_code
_entity_poly.pdbx_strand_id
1 'polypeptide(L)'
;MNSVLRLPFILLFLSATPIGSMRADDSAAKTVERPNILWITAEDMSPTLGCYDDSYAQTPFIDRLASQSARYTHAFATAPVCSPSRSCLINGCIATTQGTHPMRSQLPIPDDMNGFPSLLRQAGYFTTNNVKTDYNSAAESDIKEASWDECSASAHWRHRDDGQPFFSVFNLMTTHQSRTMVWPYEQFQEEVQRDLLPSEIHDPNRVPLPPYYPDTPVVRKTVARYYDCVTMMDQQVGQILVDLFNDGLLEDTIIFFYSDHGSGMPRHKRALFDSGTHVPLLIRLPEKYRHFAQSVAAKGDVDRLVSFEDFGPTVLSLAGFDRLPDSMSGSAFLGPLDSPRRKFVYGHRDRVDEIMDMARSVRSHDFLYIRNYMPHLGYNQQYAWGDNAELRREFETLAASGEATPEQQQYLSPTRPREELYDCVSDPLNLKNLADNPQYAALLEKMRTELRTHLLESRDLGLVPEIELWRHAKSMPAMTWAQTDAFKADEILDAADLVGTKDFAAIGSALASENASVRYWGAVACTATTSLPDELKMVLTQRWEDESPAVAIEAAAAIAKHTRDPDAFSSLVGWFDNDDRTVVLHAARAVELLADPSTKPDMERLAKAYENKAGDLAWFIRFATEGYLSRQD
;
A
#
# COMPACT_ATOMS: atom_id res chain seq x y z
N MET A 1 -12.68 -30.56 14.05
CA MET A 1 -13.54 -30.47 15.25
C MET A 1 -12.61 -30.34 16.45
N ASN A 2 -12.11 -29.17 16.73
CA ASN A 2 -11.37 -28.86 17.95
C ASN A 2 -12.10 -27.71 18.64
N SER A 3 -12.87 -28.06 19.68
CA SER A 3 -13.50 -27.11 20.56
C SER A 3 -12.41 -26.50 21.45
N VAL A 4 -12.14 -25.21 21.26
CA VAL A 4 -11.24 -24.44 22.12
C VAL A 4 -11.95 -24.20 23.47
N LEU A 5 -11.42 -24.78 24.53
CA LEU A 5 -11.87 -24.54 25.90
C LEU A 5 -11.45 -23.11 26.30
N ARG A 6 -12.42 -22.23 26.47
CA ARG A 6 -12.21 -20.87 27.01
C ARG A 6 -12.16 -20.91 28.54
N LEU A 7 -10.97 -20.71 29.11
CA LEU A 7 -10.80 -20.51 30.56
C LEU A 7 -10.72 -18.98 30.86
N PRO A 8 -11.39 -18.51 31.91
CA PRO A 8 -11.25 -17.12 32.34
C PRO A 8 -9.89 -16.92 33.04
N PHE A 9 -9.05 -16.05 32.52
CA PHE A 9 -7.74 -15.74 33.07
C PHE A 9 -7.83 -14.63 34.10
N ILE A 10 -7.58 -14.98 35.36
CA ILE A 10 -7.21 -14.04 36.44
C ILE A 10 -5.71 -14.20 36.65
N LEU A 11 -4.90 -13.22 36.18
CA LEU A 11 -3.47 -13.19 36.48
C LEU A 11 -3.22 -12.42 37.77
N LEU A 12 -2.77 -13.14 38.80
CA LEU A 12 -2.15 -12.56 39.99
C LEU A 12 -0.65 -12.35 39.75
N PHE A 13 -0.17 -11.13 39.90
CA PHE A 13 1.27 -10.84 39.93
C PHE A 13 1.77 -10.93 41.37
N LEU A 14 2.71 -11.84 41.61
CA LEU A 14 3.55 -11.87 42.82
C LEU A 14 4.85 -11.10 42.51
N SER A 15 5.13 -10.10 43.34
CA SER A 15 6.39 -9.35 43.35
C SER A 15 7.45 -10.16 44.12
N ALA A 16 8.53 -10.53 43.46
CA ALA A 16 9.72 -11.11 44.08
C ALA A 16 10.79 -10.05 44.32
N THR A 17 11.22 -9.93 45.57
CA THR A 17 12.35 -9.10 45.99
C THR A 17 13.68 -9.85 45.77
N PRO A 18 14.77 -9.19 45.37
CA PRO A 18 16.03 -9.87 45.11
C PRO A 18 16.88 -10.04 46.37
N ILE A 19 17.40 -11.24 46.55
CA ILE A 19 18.49 -11.53 47.50
C ILE A 19 19.83 -11.38 46.80
N GLY A 20 20.70 -10.53 47.29
CA GLY A 20 22.00 -10.29 46.73
C GLY A 20 23.00 -11.38 47.07
N SER A 21 23.93 -11.64 46.15
CA SER A 21 25.29 -12.03 46.51
C SER A 21 26.30 -11.98 45.33
N MET A 22 27.41 -11.41 45.63
CA MET A 22 28.82 -11.67 45.31
C MET A 22 29.32 -11.68 43.86
N ARG A 23 30.28 -10.78 43.70
CA ARG A 23 31.18 -10.61 42.55
C ARG A 23 32.01 -11.85 42.26
N ALA A 24 32.08 -12.20 40.99
CA ALA A 24 33.29 -12.76 40.38
C ALA A 24 33.64 -11.88 39.17
N ASP A 25 34.86 -11.40 39.16
CA ASP A 25 35.50 -10.70 38.05
C ASP A 25 35.72 -11.72 36.94
N ASP A 26 35.02 -11.54 35.83
CA ASP A 26 35.38 -12.20 34.58
C ASP A 26 35.19 -11.18 33.43
N SER A 27 36.31 -10.78 32.86
CA SER A 27 36.37 -10.04 31.60
C SER A 27 36.02 -10.97 30.44
N ALA A 28 34.80 -11.54 30.50
CA ALA A 28 34.15 -12.15 29.34
C ALA A 28 33.73 -11.06 28.39
N ALA A 29 34.10 -11.14 27.14
CA ALA A 29 33.55 -10.32 26.07
C ALA A 29 32.03 -10.26 26.27
N LYS A 30 31.48 -9.05 26.44
CA LYS A 30 30.03 -8.85 26.51
C LYS A 30 29.46 -9.47 25.25
N THR A 31 28.91 -10.67 25.35
CA THR A 31 28.02 -11.21 24.33
C THR A 31 26.89 -10.20 24.20
N VAL A 32 26.85 -9.53 23.08
CA VAL A 32 25.72 -8.63 22.75
C VAL A 32 24.47 -9.50 22.85
N GLU A 33 23.67 -9.27 23.90
CA GLU A 33 22.44 -10.02 24.12
C GLU A 33 21.45 -9.62 23.00
N ARG A 34 21.24 -10.54 22.06
CA ARG A 34 20.39 -10.31 20.88
C ARG A 34 18.92 -10.55 21.26
N PRO A 35 18.04 -9.56 21.09
CA PRO A 35 16.63 -9.74 21.38
C PRO A 35 15.98 -10.72 20.39
N ASN A 36 14.99 -11.47 20.83
CA ASN A 36 13.99 -12.01 19.91
C ASN A 36 13.15 -10.85 19.37
N ILE A 37 12.70 -10.96 18.14
CA ILE A 37 11.86 -9.94 17.49
C ILE A 37 10.63 -10.62 16.92
N LEU A 38 9.45 -10.15 17.32
CA LEU A 38 8.16 -10.64 16.85
C LEU A 38 7.42 -9.52 16.13
N TRP A 39 7.03 -9.76 14.88
CA TRP A 39 6.11 -8.92 14.13
C TRP A 39 4.74 -9.58 14.07
N ILE A 40 3.70 -8.85 14.47
CA ILE A 40 2.29 -9.22 14.32
C ILE A 40 1.68 -8.20 13.39
N THR A 41 1.39 -8.60 12.16
CA THR A 41 0.86 -7.72 11.11
C THR A 41 -0.61 -8.01 10.89
N ALA A 42 -1.47 -7.00 11.09
CA ALA A 42 -2.85 -7.04 10.61
C ALA A 42 -2.87 -6.71 9.11
N GLU A 43 -3.78 -7.31 8.38
CA GLU A 43 -3.99 -7.03 6.96
C GLU A 43 -5.09 -5.99 6.80
N ASP A 44 -4.92 -4.99 5.91
CA ASP A 44 -5.96 -4.01 5.55
C ASP A 44 -6.62 -3.34 6.77
N MET A 45 -5.88 -2.72 7.68
CA MET A 45 -6.45 -2.13 8.89
C MET A 45 -5.92 -0.72 9.17
N SER A 46 -6.82 0.26 9.21
CA SER A 46 -6.56 1.59 9.76
C SER A 46 -6.43 1.53 11.30
N PRO A 47 -6.06 2.61 12.01
CA PRO A 47 -5.96 2.62 13.48
C PRO A 47 -7.31 2.46 14.20
N THR A 48 -8.11 1.45 13.84
CA THR A 48 -9.45 1.13 14.36
C THR A 48 -9.31 0.27 15.62
N LEU A 49 -8.78 0.85 16.68
CA LEU A 49 -8.43 0.19 17.94
C LEU A 49 -8.81 1.08 19.14
N GLY A 50 -9.20 0.48 20.26
CA GLY A 50 -9.48 1.22 21.50
C GLY A 50 -8.31 2.09 21.95
N CYS A 51 -7.08 1.58 21.88
CA CYS A 51 -5.87 2.34 22.20
C CYS A 51 -5.54 3.48 21.22
N TYR A 52 -6.23 3.60 20.09
CA TYR A 52 -6.20 4.74 19.15
C TYR A 52 -7.49 5.55 19.20
N ASP A 53 -8.17 5.53 20.35
CA ASP A 53 -9.37 6.33 20.65
C ASP A 53 -10.62 5.95 19.86
N ASP A 54 -10.66 4.76 19.22
CA ASP A 54 -11.88 4.22 18.63
C ASP A 54 -12.74 3.53 19.71
N SER A 55 -13.75 4.25 20.17
CA SER A 55 -14.64 3.78 21.27
C SER A 55 -15.62 2.68 20.84
N TYR A 56 -15.75 2.41 19.53
CA TYR A 56 -16.63 1.35 19.04
C TYR A 56 -15.87 0.03 18.82
N ALA A 57 -14.55 0.09 18.61
CA ALA A 57 -13.70 -1.10 18.50
C ALA A 57 -13.62 -1.88 19.82
N GLN A 58 -13.62 -3.21 19.75
CA GLN A 58 -13.45 -4.11 20.88
C GLN A 58 -12.11 -4.85 20.73
N THR A 59 -11.03 -4.27 21.31
CA THR A 59 -9.65 -4.73 21.11
C THR A 59 -8.87 -4.88 22.42
N PRO A 60 -9.39 -5.63 23.43
CA PRO A 60 -8.83 -5.68 24.77
C PRO A 60 -7.40 -6.24 24.85
N PHE A 61 -7.00 -7.16 23.97
CA PHE A 61 -5.65 -7.73 23.97
C PHE A 61 -4.63 -6.74 23.41
N ILE A 62 -4.95 -6.07 22.31
CA ILE A 62 -4.10 -5.02 21.71
C ILE A 62 -4.03 -3.80 22.61
N ASP A 63 -5.14 -3.38 23.25
CA ASP A 63 -5.17 -2.28 24.20
C ASP A 63 -4.28 -2.58 25.43
N ARG A 64 -4.27 -3.84 25.88
CA ARG A 64 -3.34 -4.28 26.92
C ARG A 64 -1.88 -4.25 26.46
N LEU A 65 -1.59 -4.71 25.24
CA LEU A 65 -0.25 -4.60 24.64
C LEU A 65 0.18 -3.13 24.57
N ALA A 66 -0.69 -2.25 24.08
CA ALA A 66 -0.45 -0.81 23.99
C ALA A 66 -0.11 -0.19 25.34
N SER A 67 -0.78 -0.63 26.43
CA SER A 67 -0.50 -0.15 27.80
C SER A 67 0.94 -0.43 28.25
N GLN A 68 1.70 -1.29 27.57
CA GLN A 68 3.08 -1.66 27.86
C GLN A 68 4.05 -1.26 26.73
N SER A 69 3.56 -0.57 25.69
CA SER A 69 4.29 -0.27 24.46
C SER A 69 4.48 1.23 24.24
N ALA A 70 5.41 1.58 23.36
CA ALA A 70 5.40 2.84 22.65
C ALA A 70 4.29 2.78 21.59
N ARG A 71 3.33 3.72 21.63
CA ARG A 71 2.27 3.90 20.64
C ARG A 71 2.65 5.00 19.69
N TYR A 72 3.00 4.66 18.46
CA TYR A 72 3.35 5.65 17.43
C TYR A 72 2.07 6.23 16.83
N THR A 73 1.93 7.54 16.91
CA THR A 73 0.75 8.26 16.41
C THR A 73 0.87 8.67 14.95
N HIS A 74 2.06 8.51 14.34
CA HIS A 74 2.39 8.94 12.98
C HIS A 74 3.21 7.89 12.24
N ALA A 75 2.66 6.69 12.06
CA ALA A 75 3.25 5.63 11.25
C ALA A 75 2.48 5.46 9.93
N PHE A 76 3.21 5.41 8.81
CA PHE A 76 2.62 5.42 7.48
C PHE A 76 3.18 4.33 6.58
N ALA A 77 2.26 3.63 5.89
CA ALA A 77 2.60 2.80 4.75
C ALA A 77 3.01 3.67 3.56
N THR A 78 3.98 3.21 2.78
CA THR A 78 4.43 3.90 1.56
C THR A 78 3.47 3.74 0.39
N ALA A 79 2.65 2.69 0.41
CA ALA A 79 1.60 2.44 -0.58
C ALA A 79 0.32 1.96 0.10
N PRO A 80 -0.87 2.43 -0.31
CA PRO A 80 -2.14 2.01 0.28
C PRO A 80 -2.66 0.67 -0.31
N VAL A 81 -1.77 -0.30 -0.53
CA VAL A 81 -2.07 -1.62 -1.08
C VAL A 81 -0.98 -2.63 -0.73
N CYS A 82 -1.36 -3.91 -0.56
CA CYS A 82 -0.53 -4.96 0.04
C CYS A 82 0.85 -5.12 -0.62
N SER A 83 0.92 -5.48 -1.91
CA SER A 83 2.17 -5.94 -2.49
C SER A 83 3.26 -4.86 -2.62
N PRO A 84 3.01 -3.60 -3.06
CA PRO A 84 4.02 -2.56 -3.01
C PRO A 84 4.43 -2.17 -1.58
N SER A 85 3.47 -2.20 -0.62
CA SER A 85 3.77 -1.96 0.79
C SER A 85 4.68 -3.05 1.38
N ARG A 86 4.38 -4.33 1.08
CA ARG A 86 5.17 -5.48 1.56
C ARG A 86 6.53 -5.58 0.88
N SER A 87 6.63 -5.17 -0.39
CA SER A 87 7.92 -5.00 -1.08
C SER A 87 8.80 -3.98 -0.36
N CYS A 88 8.22 -2.85 0.06
CA CYS A 88 8.93 -1.86 0.86
C CYS A 88 9.38 -2.41 2.22
N LEU A 89 8.48 -3.08 2.96
CA LEU A 89 8.79 -3.67 4.27
C LEU A 89 9.93 -4.68 4.22
N ILE A 90 9.92 -5.60 3.25
CA ILE A 90 10.91 -6.70 3.19
C ILE A 90 12.30 -6.22 2.77
N ASN A 91 12.35 -5.19 1.91
CA ASN A 91 13.62 -4.68 1.37
C ASN A 91 14.14 -3.42 2.08
N GLY A 92 13.32 -2.77 2.94
CA GLY A 92 13.70 -1.48 3.56
C GLY A 92 13.93 -0.36 2.54
N CYS A 93 13.27 -0.45 1.38
CA CYS A 93 13.39 0.48 0.26
C CYS A 93 12.02 0.73 -0.37
N ILE A 94 11.71 1.98 -0.73
CA ILE A 94 10.42 2.32 -1.31
C ILE A 94 10.22 1.64 -2.67
N ALA A 95 9.00 1.13 -2.93
CA ALA A 95 8.72 0.30 -4.10
C ALA A 95 8.91 1.04 -5.43
N THR A 96 8.71 2.36 -5.48
CA THR A 96 8.95 3.16 -6.68
C THR A 96 10.43 3.27 -7.06
N THR A 97 11.34 3.23 -6.10
CA THR A 97 12.78 3.18 -6.34
C THR A 97 13.21 1.80 -6.87
N GLN A 98 12.58 0.73 -6.37
CA GLN A 98 12.87 -0.63 -6.79
C GLN A 98 12.30 -0.98 -8.18
N GLY A 99 11.26 -0.26 -8.64
CA GLY A 99 10.46 -0.62 -9.82
C GLY A 99 9.33 -1.61 -9.51
N THR A 100 9.10 -1.94 -8.23
CA THR A 100 8.08 -2.91 -7.78
C THR A 100 6.77 -2.24 -7.36
N HIS A 101 6.50 -1.00 -7.82
CA HIS A 101 5.32 -0.22 -7.46
C HIS A 101 4.01 -0.67 -8.13
N PRO A 102 3.95 -1.24 -9.36
CA PRO A 102 2.70 -1.80 -9.87
C PRO A 102 2.31 -3.03 -9.06
N MET A 103 1.06 -3.11 -8.61
CA MET A 103 0.60 -4.25 -7.81
C MET A 103 0.81 -5.57 -8.56
N ARG A 104 1.37 -6.57 -7.86
CA ARG A 104 1.75 -7.90 -8.38
C ARG A 104 2.67 -7.81 -9.59
N SER A 105 3.64 -6.89 -9.48
CA SER A 105 4.73 -6.76 -10.44
C SER A 105 5.57 -8.04 -10.48
N GLN A 106 6.03 -8.38 -11.67
CA GLN A 106 7.02 -9.43 -11.91
C GLN A 106 8.30 -8.81 -12.49
N LEU A 107 8.53 -7.51 -12.26
CA LEU A 107 9.75 -6.85 -12.68
C LEU A 107 10.95 -7.36 -11.85
N PRO A 108 12.10 -7.58 -12.49
CA PRO A 108 13.30 -8.01 -11.79
C PRO A 108 13.86 -6.87 -10.92
N ILE A 109 14.39 -7.26 -9.76
CA ILE A 109 15.17 -6.40 -8.86
C ILE A 109 16.64 -6.84 -8.87
N PRO A 110 17.59 -6.03 -8.37
CA PRO A 110 18.98 -6.43 -8.23
C PRO A 110 19.17 -7.72 -7.41
N ASP A 111 20.10 -8.58 -7.80
CA ASP A 111 20.32 -9.92 -7.21
C ASP A 111 20.74 -9.88 -5.73
N ASP A 112 21.25 -8.75 -5.24
CA ASP A 112 21.65 -8.53 -3.84
C ASP A 112 20.49 -8.10 -2.95
N MET A 113 19.29 -7.86 -3.48
CA MET A 113 18.08 -7.51 -2.74
C MET A 113 17.31 -8.77 -2.29
N ASN A 114 17.83 -9.46 -1.30
CA ASN A 114 17.28 -10.74 -0.80
C ASN A 114 16.36 -10.58 0.42
N GLY A 115 15.88 -9.37 0.70
CA GLY A 115 15.11 -9.07 1.91
C GLY A 115 15.99 -8.98 3.17
N PHE A 116 15.67 -8.04 4.07
CA PHE A 116 16.47 -7.85 5.28
C PHE A 116 16.52 -9.08 6.23
N PRO A 117 15.50 -9.98 6.29
CA PRO A 117 15.58 -11.14 7.15
C PRO A 117 16.69 -12.11 6.74
N SER A 118 17.13 -12.10 5.47
CA SER A 118 18.28 -12.88 5.01
C SER A 118 19.56 -12.52 5.77
N LEU A 119 19.74 -11.26 6.14
CA LEU A 119 20.87 -10.78 6.94
C LEU A 119 20.74 -11.24 8.40
N LEU A 120 19.54 -11.24 8.97
CA LEU A 120 19.30 -11.78 10.31
C LEU A 120 19.62 -13.27 10.36
N ARG A 121 19.21 -14.03 9.36
CA ARG A 121 19.50 -15.46 9.22
C ARG A 121 21.02 -15.71 9.15
N GLN A 122 21.74 -14.93 8.34
CA GLN A 122 23.21 -14.98 8.29
C GLN A 122 23.86 -14.64 9.64
N ALA A 123 23.22 -13.76 10.44
CA ALA A 123 23.65 -13.43 11.79
C ALA A 123 23.25 -14.47 12.84
N GLY A 124 22.61 -15.59 12.46
CA GLY A 124 22.26 -16.70 13.33
C GLY A 124 20.88 -16.63 13.96
N TYR A 125 20.01 -15.72 13.52
CA TYR A 125 18.60 -15.73 13.89
C TYR A 125 17.88 -16.88 13.20
N PHE A 126 16.90 -17.49 13.88
CA PHE A 126 15.91 -18.32 13.25
C PHE A 126 14.77 -17.44 12.72
N THR A 127 14.51 -17.49 11.43
CA THR A 127 13.60 -16.58 10.76
C THR A 127 12.34 -17.30 10.27
N THR A 128 11.14 -16.82 10.66
CA THR A 128 9.88 -17.45 10.26
C THR A 128 8.85 -16.45 9.76
N ASN A 129 8.06 -16.85 8.74
CA ASN A 129 6.94 -16.08 8.21
C ASN A 129 5.67 -16.94 8.10
N ASN A 130 4.63 -16.56 8.82
CA ASN A 130 3.32 -17.22 8.84
C ASN A 130 2.26 -16.25 8.28
N VAL A 131 1.91 -16.29 6.98
CA VAL A 131 2.54 -16.98 5.86
C VAL A 131 2.61 -16.05 4.63
N LYS A 132 1.91 -14.90 4.68
CA LYS A 132 1.80 -14.00 3.53
C LYS A 132 3.15 -13.38 3.17
N THR A 133 3.52 -13.44 1.89
CA THR A 133 4.71 -12.81 1.30
C THR A 133 4.32 -11.56 0.51
N ASP A 134 3.86 -11.71 -0.72
CA ASP A 134 3.40 -10.62 -1.59
C ASP A 134 4.51 -9.57 -1.84
N TYR A 135 5.78 -10.05 -2.05
CA TYR A 135 6.97 -9.18 -2.15
C TYR A 135 7.12 -8.47 -3.49
N ASN A 136 6.20 -8.72 -4.41
CA ASN A 136 5.95 -7.89 -5.59
C ASN A 136 7.08 -7.79 -6.62
N SER A 137 7.82 -8.87 -6.84
CA SER A 137 8.89 -8.90 -7.85
C SER A 137 9.04 -10.29 -8.47
N ALA A 138 9.75 -10.38 -9.59
CA ALA A 138 10.15 -11.66 -10.18
C ALA A 138 10.98 -12.52 -9.22
N ALA A 139 11.71 -11.89 -8.31
CA ALA A 139 12.57 -12.55 -7.31
C ALA A 139 11.82 -12.98 -6.03
N GLU A 140 10.48 -12.95 -6.00
CA GLU A 140 9.72 -13.26 -4.77
C GLU A 140 10.07 -14.64 -4.19
N SER A 141 10.27 -15.65 -5.04
CA SER A 141 10.67 -16.99 -4.60
C SER A 141 12.07 -16.99 -3.97
N ASP A 142 13.00 -16.27 -4.58
CA ASP A 142 14.39 -16.19 -4.13
C ASP A 142 14.49 -15.40 -2.82
N ILE A 143 13.76 -14.28 -2.70
CA ILE A 143 13.63 -13.52 -1.45
C ILE A 143 13.08 -14.40 -0.35
N LYS A 144 12.04 -15.20 -0.62
CA LYS A 144 11.43 -16.11 0.34
C LYS A 144 12.43 -17.16 0.82
N GLU A 145 13.18 -17.79 -0.09
CA GLU A 145 14.17 -18.81 0.23
C GLU A 145 15.36 -18.23 1.02
N ALA A 146 15.84 -17.06 0.64
CA ALA A 146 16.94 -16.40 1.31
C ALA A 146 16.56 -15.88 2.71
N SER A 147 15.35 -15.33 2.85
CA SER A 147 14.89 -14.63 4.06
C SER A 147 14.42 -15.56 5.18
N TRP A 148 13.82 -16.71 4.87
CA TRP A 148 13.07 -17.49 5.85
C TRP A 148 13.60 -18.92 5.99
N ASP A 149 13.86 -19.34 7.24
CA ASP A 149 14.06 -20.77 7.57
C ASP A 149 12.75 -21.53 7.40
N GLU A 150 11.61 -20.89 7.75
CA GLU A 150 10.27 -21.41 7.53
C GLU A 150 9.33 -20.32 7.01
N CYS A 151 8.59 -20.62 5.93
CA CYS A 151 7.55 -19.74 5.40
C CYS A 151 6.30 -20.58 5.06
N SER A 152 5.40 -20.74 6.02
CA SER A 152 4.19 -21.57 5.92
C SER A 152 3.16 -21.19 6.99
N ALA A 153 1.94 -21.72 6.91
CA ALA A 153 0.91 -21.53 7.93
C ALA A 153 1.27 -22.18 9.29
N SER A 154 2.27 -23.05 9.34
CA SER A 154 2.78 -23.68 10.56
C SER A 154 4.13 -23.09 11.02
N ALA A 155 4.70 -22.11 10.29
CA ALA A 155 5.96 -21.47 10.67
C ALA A 155 5.85 -20.81 12.04
N HIS A 156 6.81 -21.10 12.92
CA HIS A 156 6.71 -20.70 14.32
C HIS A 156 8.07 -20.62 15.01
N TRP A 157 8.30 -19.70 15.95
CA TRP A 157 9.54 -19.56 16.73
C TRP A 157 9.90 -20.80 17.55
N ARG A 158 8.93 -21.69 17.85
CA ARG A 158 9.13 -22.93 18.62
C ARG A 158 9.99 -23.97 17.90
N HIS A 159 10.20 -23.84 16.58
CA HIS A 159 11.00 -24.77 15.80
C HIS A 159 12.50 -24.43 15.78
N ARG A 160 12.90 -23.32 16.39
CA ARG A 160 14.30 -22.92 16.53
C ARG A 160 15.09 -23.83 17.46
N ASP A 161 16.41 -23.78 17.37
CA ASP A 161 17.31 -24.41 18.33
C ASP A 161 17.21 -23.74 19.72
N ASP A 162 17.56 -24.47 20.76
CA ASP A 162 17.57 -23.97 22.14
C ASP A 162 18.50 -22.76 22.27
N GLY A 163 17.96 -21.64 22.79
CA GLY A 163 18.72 -20.40 22.98
C GLY A 163 18.98 -19.61 21.69
N GLN A 164 18.58 -20.08 20.53
CA GLN A 164 18.71 -19.35 19.28
C GLN A 164 17.75 -18.14 19.26
N PRO A 165 18.22 -16.90 18.96
CA PRO A 165 17.33 -15.77 18.79
C PRO A 165 16.47 -15.96 17.53
N PHE A 166 15.24 -15.42 17.55
CA PHE A 166 14.34 -15.50 16.40
C PHE A 166 13.87 -14.13 15.90
N PHE A 167 13.56 -14.09 14.61
CA PHE A 167 12.69 -13.09 13.98
C PHE A 167 11.48 -13.82 13.39
N SER A 168 10.32 -13.63 14.01
CA SER A 168 9.07 -14.30 13.61
C SER A 168 8.01 -13.30 13.18
N VAL A 169 7.36 -13.55 12.05
CA VAL A 169 6.28 -12.72 11.50
C VAL A 169 4.99 -13.52 11.44
N PHE A 170 3.91 -12.97 12.00
CA PHE A 170 2.55 -13.49 11.87
C PHE A 170 1.70 -12.50 11.10
N ASN A 171 1.17 -12.92 9.95
CA ASN A 171 0.30 -12.11 9.09
C ASN A 171 -1.15 -12.52 9.28
N LEU A 172 -1.92 -11.68 9.96
CA LEU A 172 -3.31 -11.94 10.32
C LEU A 172 -4.24 -11.45 9.21
N MET A 173 -4.80 -12.41 8.44
CA MET A 173 -5.63 -12.15 7.27
C MET A 173 -7.08 -11.81 7.61
N THR A 174 -7.47 -11.78 8.87
CA THR A 174 -8.88 -11.67 9.29
C THR A 174 -9.50 -10.33 8.89
N THR A 175 -8.73 -9.26 8.88
CA THR A 175 -9.16 -7.91 8.49
C THR A 175 -9.00 -7.61 6.99
N HIS A 176 -8.50 -8.57 6.19
CA HIS A 176 -8.35 -8.40 4.74
C HIS A 176 -9.68 -8.10 4.04
N GLN A 177 -9.64 -7.28 3.00
CA GLN A 177 -10.78 -6.80 2.21
C GLN A 177 -11.75 -7.91 1.78
N SER A 178 -11.26 -9.13 1.51
CA SER A 178 -12.11 -10.26 1.17
C SER A 178 -13.13 -10.55 2.28
N ARG A 179 -12.69 -10.61 3.52
CA ARG A 179 -13.52 -10.92 4.70
C ARG A 179 -14.38 -9.74 5.10
N THR A 180 -13.84 -8.54 5.03
CA THR A 180 -14.54 -7.34 5.52
C THR A 180 -15.67 -6.88 4.60
N MET A 181 -15.61 -7.14 3.27
CA MET A 181 -16.67 -6.65 2.39
C MET A 181 -17.01 -7.54 1.19
N VAL A 182 -16.11 -8.40 0.67
CA VAL A 182 -16.33 -9.09 -0.62
C VAL A 182 -17.01 -10.45 -0.47
N TRP A 183 -16.64 -11.25 0.51
CA TRP A 183 -17.25 -12.56 0.72
C TRP A 183 -18.76 -12.49 0.92
N PRO A 184 -19.54 -13.50 0.48
CA PRO A 184 -20.93 -13.64 0.88
C PRO A 184 -21.06 -13.55 2.41
N TYR A 185 -22.13 -12.88 2.89
CA TYR A 185 -22.29 -12.64 4.32
C TYR A 185 -22.37 -13.92 5.14
N GLU A 186 -22.97 -14.97 4.61
CA GLU A 186 -23.04 -16.29 5.25
C GLU A 186 -21.64 -16.89 5.48
N GLN A 187 -20.78 -16.81 4.46
CA GLN A 187 -19.37 -17.24 4.61
C GLN A 187 -18.65 -16.43 5.70
N PHE A 188 -18.83 -15.13 5.72
CA PHE A 188 -18.26 -14.29 6.78
C PHE A 188 -18.78 -14.71 8.17
N GLN A 189 -20.08 -15.00 8.32
CA GLN A 189 -20.62 -15.47 9.59
C GLN A 189 -20.00 -16.79 10.04
N GLU A 190 -19.80 -17.73 9.13
CA GLU A 190 -19.18 -19.03 9.41
C GLU A 190 -17.70 -18.91 9.75
N GLU A 191 -16.97 -18.01 9.12
CA GLU A 191 -15.50 -17.92 9.21
C GLU A 191 -15.03 -16.92 10.29
N VAL A 192 -15.86 -15.93 10.65
CA VAL A 192 -15.51 -14.86 11.59
C VAL A 192 -16.49 -14.81 12.77
N GLN A 193 -17.79 -14.55 12.53
CA GLN A 193 -18.73 -14.32 13.63
C GLN A 193 -18.99 -15.58 14.48
N ARG A 194 -18.88 -16.78 13.93
CA ARG A 194 -19.08 -18.03 14.67
C ARG A 194 -18.21 -18.13 15.93
N ASP A 195 -17.00 -17.59 15.88
CA ASP A 195 -16.04 -17.67 16.97
C ASP A 195 -16.08 -16.45 17.91
N LEU A 196 -16.94 -15.47 17.64
CA LEU A 196 -17.23 -14.32 18.51
C LEU A 196 -18.36 -14.63 19.47
N LEU A 197 -18.30 -14.05 20.67
CA LEU A 197 -19.44 -14.04 21.59
C LEU A 197 -20.53 -13.10 21.06
N PRO A 198 -21.84 -13.33 21.36
CA PRO A 198 -22.90 -12.41 20.97
C PRO A 198 -22.69 -10.95 21.41
N SER A 199 -21.97 -10.71 22.52
CA SER A 199 -21.61 -9.37 23.00
C SER A 199 -20.43 -8.73 22.25
N GLU A 200 -19.69 -9.50 21.47
CA GLU A 200 -18.55 -9.07 20.67
C GLU A 200 -18.96 -8.74 19.22
N ILE A 201 -20.18 -9.14 18.82
CA ILE A 201 -20.73 -8.82 17.51
C ILE A 201 -21.26 -7.39 17.51
N HIS A 202 -20.81 -6.58 16.54
CA HIS A 202 -21.14 -5.16 16.49
C HIS A 202 -22.53 -4.89 15.90
N ASP A 203 -23.28 -4.00 16.55
CA ASP A 203 -24.63 -3.58 16.09
C ASP A 203 -24.52 -2.59 14.91
N PRO A 204 -24.99 -2.94 13.69
CA PRO A 204 -24.93 -2.03 12.54
C PRO A 204 -25.60 -0.67 12.77
N ASN A 205 -26.61 -0.59 13.65
CA ASN A 205 -27.30 0.67 13.95
C ASN A 205 -26.46 1.66 14.75
N ARG A 206 -25.38 1.20 15.38
CA ARG A 206 -24.51 2.00 16.25
C ARG A 206 -23.15 2.30 15.61
N VAL A 207 -22.87 1.76 14.43
CA VAL A 207 -21.58 1.90 13.76
C VAL A 207 -21.29 3.37 13.43
N PRO A 208 -20.10 3.89 13.73
CA PRO A 208 -19.69 5.23 13.30
C PRO A 208 -19.41 5.22 11.80
N LEU A 209 -20.22 5.97 11.04
CA LEU A 209 -19.99 6.13 9.59
C LEU A 209 -19.21 7.40 9.32
N PRO A 210 -18.12 7.33 8.52
CA PRO A 210 -17.49 8.52 7.97
C PRO A 210 -18.48 9.28 7.06
N PRO A 211 -18.45 10.63 7.02
CA PRO A 211 -19.42 11.43 6.27
C PRO A 211 -19.36 11.22 4.74
N TYR A 212 -18.28 10.62 4.24
CA TYR A 212 -18.15 10.26 2.82
C TYR A 212 -18.81 8.91 2.47
N TYR A 213 -19.40 8.18 3.42
CA TYR A 213 -20.16 6.96 3.15
C TYR A 213 -21.66 7.24 3.07
N PRO A 214 -22.41 6.58 2.15
CA PRO A 214 -23.85 6.59 2.19
C PRO A 214 -24.36 5.90 3.46
N ASP A 215 -25.34 6.52 4.12
CA ASP A 215 -25.95 5.95 5.32
C ASP A 215 -27.10 5.01 4.93
N THR A 216 -26.76 3.77 4.58
CA THR A 216 -27.72 2.73 4.22
C THR A 216 -27.53 1.48 5.10
N PRO A 217 -28.55 0.62 5.22
CA PRO A 217 -28.43 -0.63 5.97
C PRO A 217 -27.29 -1.53 5.49
N VAL A 218 -27.02 -1.55 4.18
CA VAL A 218 -25.93 -2.33 3.58
C VAL A 218 -24.56 -1.80 4.02
N VAL A 219 -24.39 -0.47 3.94
CA VAL A 219 -23.14 0.18 4.35
C VAL A 219 -22.89 -0.01 5.84
N ARG A 220 -23.89 0.24 6.69
CA ARG A 220 -23.81 0.03 8.13
C ARG A 220 -23.45 -1.41 8.48
N LYS A 221 -24.08 -2.38 7.83
CA LYS A 221 -23.79 -3.81 8.00
C LYS A 221 -22.36 -4.15 7.60
N THR A 222 -21.87 -3.59 6.49
CA THR A 222 -20.51 -3.84 6.02
C THR A 222 -19.46 -3.22 6.94
N VAL A 223 -19.70 -2.01 7.46
CA VAL A 223 -18.79 -1.39 8.44
C VAL A 223 -18.80 -2.16 9.77
N ALA A 224 -19.96 -2.60 10.27
CA ALA A 224 -20.03 -3.45 11.47
C ALA A 224 -19.26 -4.76 11.28
N ARG A 225 -19.38 -5.40 10.11
CA ARG A 225 -18.61 -6.59 9.71
C ARG A 225 -17.09 -6.34 9.77
N TYR A 226 -16.61 -5.16 9.37
CA TYR A 226 -15.21 -4.79 9.50
C TYR A 226 -14.77 -4.77 10.98
N TYR A 227 -15.58 -4.19 11.89
CA TYR A 227 -15.29 -4.19 13.32
C TYR A 227 -15.30 -5.60 13.93
N ASP A 228 -16.18 -6.49 13.46
CA ASP A 228 -16.17 -7.90 13.89
C ASP A 228 -14.87 -8.59 13.48
N CYS A 229 -14.37 -8.31 12.27
CA CYS A 229 -13.06 -8.79 11.82
C CYS A 229 -11.92 -8.25 12.71
N VAL A 230 -11.98 -6.98 13.12
CA VAL A 230 -11.00 -6.36 14.03
C VAL A 230 -11.02 -7.05 15.39
N THR A 231 -12.19 -7.33 15.95
CA THR A 231 -12.32 -8.05 17.23
C THR A 231 -11.79 -9.48 17.15
N MET A 232 -12.09 -10.19 16.06
CA MET A 232 -11.55 -11.54 15.85
C MET A 232 -10.02 -11.53 15.68
N MET A 233 -9.48 -10.54 14.99
CA MET A 233 -8.04 -10.34 14.86
C MET A 233 -7.39 -10.04 16.21
N ASP A 234 -8.01 -9.21 17.06
CA ASP A 234 -7.55 -8.95 18.43
C ASP A 234 -7.43 -10.24 19.26
N GLN A 235 -8.39 -11.16 19.15
CA GLN A 235 -8.32 -12.47 19.81
C GLN A 235 -7.13 -13.30 19.30
N GLN A 236 -6.83 -13.25 18.01
CA GLN A 236 -5.65 -13.93 17.42
C GLN A 236 -4.34 -13.34 17.95
N VAL A 237 -4.26 -12.02 18.07
CA VAL A 237 -3.13 -11.34 18.73
C VAL A 237 -2.99 -11.80 20.18
N GLY A 238 -4.11 -11.87 20.90
CA GLY A 238 -4.14 -12.38 22.28
C GLY A 238 -3.57 -13.78 22.39
N GLN A 239 -3.93 -14.69 21.48
CA GLN A 239 -3.40 -16.06 21.47
C GLN A 239 -1.89 -16.10 21.24
N ILE A 240 -1.36 -15.34 20.27
CA ILE A 240 0.09 -15.24 20.00
C ILE A 240 0.84 -14.74 21.24
N LEU A 241 0.31 -13.73 21.94
CA LEU A 241 0.93 -13.18 23.15
C LEU A 241 0.90 -14.17 24.32
N VAL A 242 -0.18 -14.96 24.45
CA VAL A 242 -0.29 -16.04 25.44
C VAL A 242 0.72 -17.15 25.16
N ASP A 243 0.89 -17.54 23.91
CA ASP A 243 1.87 -18.54 23.50
C ASP A 243 3.30 -18.07 23.83
N LEU A 244 3.63 -16.82 23.52
CA LEU A 244 4.93 -16.23 23.82
C LEU A 244 5.20 -16.17 25.36
N PHE A 245 4.16 -15.85 26.13
CA PHE A 245 4.24 -15.83 27.61
C PHE A 245 4.45 -17.24 28.18
N ASN A 246 3.69 -18.23 27.71
CA ASN A 246 3.77 -19.62 28.16
C ASN A 246 5.13 -20.26 27.83
N ASP A 247 5.75 -19.84 26.74
CA ASP A 247 7.11 -20.25 26.35
C ASP A 247 8.20 -19.56 27.18
N GLY A 248 7.85 -18.61 28.07
CA GLY A 248 8.80 -17.87 28.91
C GLY A 248 9.60 -16.81 28.16
N LEU A 249 9.16 -16.41 26.96
CA LEU A 249 9.94 -15.58 26.04
C LEU A 249 9.51 -14.10 26.02
N LEU A 250 8.44 -13.74 26.73
CA LEU A 250 7.84 -12.40 26.66
C LEU A 250 8.84 -11.28 27.04
N GLU A 251 9.70 -11.52 28.05
CA GLU A 251 10.69 -10.53 28.50
C GLU A 251 12.01 -10.56 27.71
N ASP A 252 12.09 -11.49 26.76
CA ASP A 252 13.23 -11.62 25.84
C ASP A 252 12.89 -11.17 24.40
N THR A 253 11.63 -10.72 24.18
CA THR A 253 11.10 -10.45 22.85
C THR A 253 10.64 -9.00 22.70
N ILE A 254 11.17 -8.31 21.70
CA ILE A 254 10.66 -7.03 21.19
C ILE A 254 9.49 -7.33 20.27
N ILE A 255 8.33 -6.72 20.53
CA ILE A 255 7.09 -7.00 19.80
C ILE A 255 6.67 -5.76 19.01
N PHE A 256 6.48 -5.93 17.70
CA PHE A 256 5.85 -4.95 16.83
C PHE A 256 4.44 -5.44 16.48
N PHE A 257 3.45 -4.59 16.67
CA PHE A 257 2.10 -4.76 16.12
C PHE A 257 1.82 -3.61 15.17
N TYR A 258 1.41 -3.91 13.94
CA TYR A 258 1.09 -2.90 12.91
C TYR A 258 0.18 -3.50 11.82
N SER A 259 -0.34 -2.66 10.91
CA SER A 259 -1.03 -3.10 9.69
C SER A 259 -0.18 -2.81 8.46
N ASP A 260 -0.37 -3.57 7.38
CA ASP A 260 0.38 -3.37 6.13
C ASP A 260 -0.05 -2.13 5.34
N HIS A 261 -1.24 -1.63 5.50
CA HIS A 261 -1.79 -0.34 5.06
C HIS A 261 -3.17 -0.11 5.70
N GLY A 262 -3.88 0.96 5.33
CA GLY A 262 -5.22 1.26 5.84
C GLY A 262 -6.29 0.23 5.45
N SER A 263 -7.50 0.35 6.01
CA SER A 263 -8.56 -0.66 5.87
C SER A 263 -8.93 -0.94 4.40
N GLY A 264 -9.46 -2.14 4.15
CA GLY A 264 -9.91 -2.58 2.81
C GLY A 264 -11.13 -1.84 2.26
N MET A 265 -11.68 -0.90 3.03
CA MET A 265 -12.91 -0.16 2.71
C MET A 265 -12.69 0.89 1.60
N PRO A 266 -13.78 1.34 0.89
CA PRO A 266 -13.70 2.43 -0.09
C PRO A 266 -13.08 3.71 0.49
N ARG A 267 -12.31 4.45 -0.31
CA ARG A 267 -11.56 5.66 0.07
C ARG A 267 -10.42 5.41 1.08
N HIS A 268 -10.18 4.17 1.51
CA HIS A 268 -9.06 3.75 2.34
C HIS A 268 -8.02 3.04 1.48
N LYS A 269 -8.14 1.71 1.29
CA LYS A 269 -7.27 0.97 0.36
C LYS A 269 -7.29 1.62 -1.03
N ARG A 270 -6.13 1.74 -1.68
CA ARG A 270 -5.93 2.38 -2.98
C ARG A 270 -5.98 3.92 -2.97
N ALA A 271 -6.12 4.60 -1.80
CA ALA A 271 -6.13 6.05 -1.71
C ALA A 271 -5.00 6.57 -0.82
N LEU A 272 -4.36 7.70 -1.19
CA LEU A 272 -3.26 8.30 -0.45
C LEU A 272 -3.69 9.21 0.71
N PHE A 273 -4.97 9.18 1.09
CA PHE A 273 -5.44 9.82 2.31
C PHE A 273 -4.87 9.10 3.56
N ASP A 274 -4.88 9.78 4.69
CA ASP A 274 -4.49 9.16 5.97
C ASP A 274 -5.28 7.87 6.22
N SER A 275 -6.54 7.77 5.80
CA SER A 275 -7.35 6.55 5.90
C SER A 275 -6.75 5.34 5.16
N GLY A 276 -5.94 5.56 4.12
CA GLY A 276 -5.29 4.49 3.35
C GLY A 276 -3.84 4.22 3.73
N THR A 277 -3.15 5.21 4.30
CA THR A 277 -1.69 5.12 4.56
C THR A 277 -1.33 5.17 6.05
N HIS A 278 -2.13 5.84 6.90
CA HIS A 278 -1.89 5.88 8.35
C HIS A 278 -2.28 4.55 8.98
N VAL A 279 -1.34 3.91 9.68
CA VAL A 279 -1.49 2.59 10.28
C VAL A 279 -1.21 2.63 11.78
N PRO A 280 -1.80 1.72 12.58
CA PRO A 280 -1.38 1.54 13.95
C PRO A 280 0.05 1.01 14.00
N LEU A 281 0.84 1.45 14.97
CA LEU A 281 2.16 0.90 15.27
C LEU A 281 2.37 0.92 16.79
N LEU A 282 2.45 -0.27 17.36
CA LEU A 282 2.81 -0.48 18.76
C LEU A 282 4.14 -1.22 18.83
N ILE A 283 5.09 -0.73 19.66
CA ILE A 283 6.37 -1.41 19.88
C ILE A 283 6.56 -1.62 21.38
N ARG A 284 6.51 -2.89 21.81
CA ARG A 284 6.82 -3.27 23.17
C ARG A 284 8.31 -3.57 23.30
N LEU A 285 8.99 -2.79 24.10
CA LEU A 285 10.38 -3.04 24.52
C LEU A 285 10.38 -3.60 25.96
N PRO A 286 10.80 -4.85 26.18
CA PRO A 286 11.07 -5.36 27.51
C PRO A 286 12.03 -4.46 28.30
N GLU A 287 11.97 -4.49 29.64
CA GLU A 287 12.76 -3.61 30.50
C GLU A 287 14.25 -3.58 30.13
N LYS A 288 14.85 -4.75 29.88
CA LYS A 288 16.25 -4.89 29.52
C LYS A 288 16.63 -4.25 28.19
N TYR A 289 15.66 -4.06 27.28
CA TYR A 289 15.87 -3.47 25.95
C TYR A 289 15.40 -2.00 25.82
N ARG A 290 14.93 -1.38 26.91
CA ARG A 290 14.48 0.02 26.89
C ARG A 290 15.58 1.02 26.50
N HIS A 291 16.84 0.64 26.67
CA HIS A 291 17.97 1.43 26.22
C HIS A 291 18.03 1.63 24.69
N PHE A 292 17.28 0.84 23.91
CA PHE A 292 17.14 1.04 22.46
C PHE A 292 16.22 2.20 22.09
N ALA A 293 15.39 2.68 23.00
CA ALA A 293 14.53 3.86 22.78
C ALA A 293 15.28 5.15 23.15
N GLN A 294 16.34 5.49 22.40
CA GLN A 294 17.21 6.63 22.75
C GLN A 294 16.59 7.98 22.47
N SER A 295 15.85 8.10 21.36
CA SER A 295 15.25 9.35 20.87
C SER A 295 13.73 9.44 21.09
N VAL A 296 13.11 8.39 21.63
CA VAL A 296 11.66 8.28 21.84
C VAL A 296 11.34 7.67 23.19
N ALA A 297 10.11 7.83 23.67
CA ALA A 297 9.64 7.14 24.86
C ALA A 297 9.53 5.63 24.58
N ALA A 298 10.01 4.80 25.53
CA ALA A 298 9.85 3.35 25.45
C ALA A 298 8.42 2.86 25.75
N LYS A 299 7.57 3.76 26.24
CA LYS A 299 6.16 3.51 26.58
C LYS A 299 5.36 4.82 26.48
N GLY A 300 4.09 4.71 26.06
CA GLY A 300 3.20 5.85 25.85
C GLY A 300 3.29 6.40 24.44
N ASP A 301 2.77 7.58 24.21
CA ASP A 301 2.67 8.15 22.88
C ASP A 301 4.02 8.63 22.34
N VAL A 302 4.25 8.32 21.08
CA VAL A 302 5.41 8.73 20.30
C VAL A 302 4.92 9.41 19.04
N ASP A 303 5.23 10.70 18.91
CA ASP A 303 4.82 11.54 17.78
C ASP A 303 5.79 11.51 16.59
N ARG A 304 6.82 10.65 16.63
CA ARG A 304 7.79 10.51 15.54
C ARG A 304 7.11 10.02 14.27
N LEU A 305 7.37 10.70 13.15
CA LEU A 305 7.02 10.21 11.81
C LEU A 305 7.84 8.96 11.50
N VAL A 306 7.16 7.87 11.11
CA VAL A 306 7.74 6.59 10.71
C VAL A 306 7.17 6.18 9.36
N SER A 307 8.06 5.79 8.45
CA SER A 307 7.74 5.21 7.15
C SER A 307 8.05 3.71 7.13
N PHE A 308 7.36 2.94 6.32
CA PHE A 308 7.60 1.49 6.25
C PHE A 308 8.99 1.10 5.74
N GLU A 309 9.64 1.95 4.96
CA GLU A 309 11.05 1.73 4.59
C GLU A 309 11.99 1.72 5.81
N ASP A 310 11.56 2.27 6.97
CA ASP A 310 12.33 2.35 8.21
C ASP A 310 12.32 1.07 9.04
N PHE A 311 11.38 0.13 8.76
CA PHE A 311 11.17 -1.06 9.59
C PHE A 311 12.33 -2.05 9.50
N GLY A 312 12.76 -2.42 8.29
CA GLY A 312 13.92 -3.28 8.08
C GLY A 312 15.20 -2.71 8.72
N PRO A 313 15.58 -1.45 8.42
CA PRO A 313 16.67 -0.75 9.10
C PRO A 313 16.61 -0.80 10.63
N THR A 314 15.42 -0.60 11.20
CA THR A 314 15.21 -0.63 12.65
C THR A 314 15.43 -2.03 13.23
N VAL A 315 14.91 -3.07 12.57
CA VAL A 315 15.15 -4.46 13.00
C VAL A 315 16.63 -4.82 12.98
N LEU A 316 17.34 -4.44 11.92
CA LEU A 316 18.80 -4.67 11.83
C LEU A 316 19.55 -3.92 12.94
N SER A 317 19.17 -2.68 13.24
CA SER A 317 19.72 -1.90 14.35
C SER A 317 19.51 -2.60 15.71
N LEU A 318 18.27 -3.09 15.97
CA LEU A 318 17.93 -3.82 17.19
C LEU A 318 18.67 -5.17 17.30
N ALA A 319 18.95 -5.81 16.18
CA ALA A 319 19.71 -7.06 16.10
C ALA A 319 21.22 -6.87 16.26
N GLY A 320 21.70 -5.63 16.39
CA GLY A 320 23.10 -5.29 16.66
C GLY A 320 23.98 -5.17 15.42
N PHE A 321 23.40 -4.91 14.26
CA PHE A 321 24.17 -4.51 13.07
C PHE A 321 24.78 -3.12 13.29
N ASP A 322 26.01 -2.94 12.79
CA ASP A 322 26.75 -1.67 12.91
C ASP A 322 26.57 -0.73 11.72
N ARG A 323 26.00 -1.24 10.62
CA ARG A 323 25.65 -0.48 9.41
C ARG A 323 24.47 -1.12 8.69
N LEU A 324 23.76 -0.30 7.89
CA LEU A 324 22.69 -0.74 7.01
C LEU A 324 23.22 -1.02 5.60
N PRO A 325 22.58 -1.92 4.82
CA PRO A 325 22.85 -2.07 3.39
C PRO A 325 22.62 -0.78 2.61
N ASP A 326 23.45 -0.51 1.61
CA ASP A 326 23.33 0.68 0.75
C ASP A 326 22.05 0.63 -0.14
N SER A 327 21.47 -0.56 -0.33
CA SER A 327 20.20 -0.75 -1.06
C SER A 327 18.96 -0.31 -0.28
N MET A 328 19.08 -0.06 1.03
CA MET A 328 17.97 0.45 1.86
C MET A 328 17.87 1.97 1.77
N SER A 329 16.66 2.48 1.49
CA SER A 329 16.37 3.92 1.53
C SER A 329 15.91 4.39 2.92
N GLY A 330 15.42 3.48 3.76
CA GLY A 330 14.92 3.77 5.08
C GLY A 330 16.00 4.03 6.13
N SER A 331 15.58 4.51 7.29
CA SER A 331 16.44 4.85 8.42
C SER A 331 15.95 4.19 9.70
N ALA A 332 16.86 3.69 10.54
CA ALA A 332 16.47 3.13 11.82
C ALA A 332 15.90 4.23 12.74
N PHE A 333 14.87 3.90 13.50
CA PHE A 333 14.25 4.79 14.47
C PHE A 333 14.30 4.26 15.92
N LEU A 334 14.97 3.11 16.12
CA LEU A 334 15.32 2.51 17.41
C LEU A 334 16.68 1.82 17.31
N GLY A 335 17.32 1.60 18.47
CA GLY A 335 18.58 0.90 18.58
C GLY A 335 19.81 1.77 18.33
N PRO A 336 21.01 1.16 18.20
CA PRO A 336 22.27 1.90 18.04
C PRO A 336 22.37 2.76 16.79
N LEU A 337 21.62 2.42 15.72
CA LEU A 337 21.61 3.15 14.46
C LEU A 337 20.45 4.18 14.38
N ASP A 338 19.82 4.51 15.53
CA ASP A 338 18.73 5.49 15.57
C ASP A 338 19.13 6.81 14.91
N SER A 339 18.35 7.22 13.93
CA SER A 339 18.60 8.36 13.05
C SER A 339 17.81 9.60 13.50
N PRO A 340 18.18 10.81 13.06
CA PRO A 340 17.39 12.01 13.28
C PRO A 340 15.93 11.84 12.82
N ARG A 341 14.99 12.52 13.50
CA ARG A 341 13.57 12.47 13.16
C ARG A 341 13.31 13.01 11.76
N ARG A 342 12.52 12.28 10.97
CA ARG A 342 12.02 12.75 9.68
C ARG A 342 11.12 13.96 9.84
N LYS A 343 11.11 14.85 8.84
CA LYS A 343 10.12 15.92 8.72
C LYS A 343 8.94 15.52 7.84
N PHE A 344 9.16 14.56 6.96
CA PHE A 344 8.22 14.10 5.96
C PHE A 344 8.29 12.58 5.80
N VAL A 345 7.15 12.01 5.42
CA VAL A 345 7.04 10.67 4.84
C VAL A 345 6.35 10.77 3.49
N TYR A 346 6.58 9.80 2.61
CA TYR A 346 6.14 9.84 1.23
C TYR A 346 5.27 8.63 0.90
N GLY A 347 4.24 8.87 0.08
CA GLY A 347 3.33 7.83 -0.37
C GLY A 347 3.24 7.80 -1.88
N HIS A 348 2.96 6.63 -2.41
CA HIS A 348 2.76 6.43 -3.84
C HIS A 348 1.54 5.56 -4.12
N ARG A 349 0.87 5.85 -5.23
CA ARG A 349 -0.16 5.04 -5.83
C ARG A 349 0.11 4.91 -7.32
N ASP A 350 0.11 3.69 -7.81
CA ASP A 350 0.33 3.35 -9.21
C ASP A 350 -0.75 2.36 -9.68
N ARG A 351 -0.52 1.52 -10.70
CA ARG A 351 -1.49 0.51 -11.11
C ARG A 351 -1.79 -0.47 -9.98
N VAL A 352 -3.07 -0.67 -9.71
CA VAL A 352 -3.58 -1.66 -8.76
C VAL A 352 -4.65 -2.50 -9.45
N ASP A 353 -4.47 -3.81 -9.51
CA ASP A 353 -5.28 -4.72 -10.33
C ASP A 353 -5.28 -4.22 -11.80
N GLU A 354 -6.45 -4.04 -12.45
CA GLU A 354 -6.62 -3.43 -13.77
C GLU A 354 -6.61 -1.90 -13.76
N ILE A 355 -6.70 -1.27 -12.58
CA ILE A 355 -6.85 0.18 -12.47
C ILE A 355 -5.51 0.87 -12.71
N MET A 356 -5.40 1.57 -13.84
CA MET A 356 -4.32 2.51 -14.11
C MET A 356 -4.52 3.78 -13.29
N ASP A 357 -3.50 4.20 -12.59
CA ASP A 357 -3.45 5.44 -11.84
C ASP A 357 -2.00 5.83 -11.56
N MET A 358 -1.77 7.10 -11.24
CA MET A 358 -0.53 7.57 -10.64
C MET A 358 -0.79 8.77 -9.75
N ALA A 359 -0.39 8.65 -8.49
CA ALA A 359 -0.37 9.76 -7.54
C ALA A 359 0.80 9.62 -6.58
N ARG A 360 1.24 10.74 -6.03
CA ARG A 360 2.31 10.83 -5.02
C ARG A 360 1.88 11.74 -3.89
N SER A 361 2.33 11.44 -2.68
CA SER A 361 2.05 12.28 -1.53
C SER A 361 3.29 12.58 -0.70
N VAL A 362 3.24 13.71 0.00
CA VAL A 362 4.15 14.05 1.08
C VAL A 362 3.35 14.44 2.32
N ARG A 363 3.67 13.83 3.45
CA ARG A 363 2.98 13.98 4.73
C ARG A 363 3.96 14.49 5.78
N SER A 364 3.68 15.66 6.36
CA SER A 364 4.34 16.19 7.56
C SER A 364 3.53 15.78 8.81
N HIS A 365 3.83 16.31 10.00
CA HIS A 365 2.99 16.07 11.18
C HIS A 365 1.57 16.65 11.03
N ASP A 366 1.43 17.77 10.37
CA ASP A 366 0.16 18.53 10.36
C ASP A 366 -0.53 18.50 9.00
N PHE A 367 0.23 18.34 7.90
CA PHE A 367 -0.31 18.51 6.55
C PHE A 367 -0.01 17.32 5.65
N LEU A 368 -0.99 16.98 4.82
CA LEU A 368 -0.89 16.02 3.71
C LEU A 368 -1.04 16.77 2.39
N TYR A 369 -0.06 16.62 1.49
CA TYR A 369 -0.14 17.05 0.11
C TYR A 369 -0.17 15.86 -0.82
N ILE A 370 -1.08 15.87 -1.80
CA ILE A 370 -1.21 14.84 -2.84
C ILE A 370 -1.11 15.49 -4.22
N ARG A 371 -0.22 14.97 -5.06
CA ARG A 371 -0.14 15.28 -6.50
C ARG A 371 -0.76 14.13 -7.29
N ASN A 372 -1.86 14.39 -7.99
CA ASN A 372 -2.53 13.45 -8.88
C ASN A 372 -2.01 13.66 -10.32
N TYR A 373 -1.30 12.68 -10.87
CA TYR A 373 -0.79 12.73 -12.24
C TYR A 373 -1.81 12.27 -13.28
N MET A 374 -2.90 11.64 -12.83
CA MET A 374 -4.05 11.27 -13.67
C MET A 374 -5.36 11.88 -13.14
N PRO A 375 -5.49 13.24 -13.11
CA PRO A 375 -6.65 13.90 -12.51
C PRO A 375 -7.94 13.71 -13.30
N HIS A 376 -7.86 13.26 -14.54
CA HIS A 376 -9.02 12.90 -15.39
C HIS A 376 -9.69 11.60 -14.95
N LEU A 377 -9.13 10.88 -13.98
CA LEU A 377 -9.68 9.68 -13.36
C LEU A 377 -10.10 10.01 -11.93
N GLY A 378 -11.28 9.54 -11.52
CA GLY A 378 -11.79 9.70 -10.14
C GLY A 378 -11.15 8.73 -9.15
N TYR A 379 -11.55 8.86 -7.89
CA TYR A 379 -11.15 7.89 -6.85
C TYR A 379 -11.96 6.60 -6.92
N ASN A 380 -13.25 6.71 -7.21
CA ASN A 380 -14.21 5.60 -7.26
C ASN A 380 -14.19 4.91 -8.64
N GLN A 381 -13.01 4.56 -9.14
CA GLN A 381 -12.91 3.78 -10.36
C GLN A 381 -13.52 2.38 -10.16
N GLN A 382 -14.16 1.86 -11.18
CA GLN A 382 -14.62 0.46 -11.18
C GLN A 382 -13.43 -0.48 -11.22
N TYR A 383 -13.52 -1.55 -10.44
CA TYR A 383 -12.57 -2.66 -10.44
C TYR A 383 -13.30 -3.96 -10.10
N ALA A 384 -13.24 -4.92 -11.03
CA ALA A 384 -14.14 -6.07 -11.05
C ALA A 384 -14.16 -6.87 -9.74
N TRP A 385 -13.00 -7.06 -9.10
CA TRP A 385 -12.96 -7.83 -7.87
C TRP A 385 -13.68 -7.16 -6.69
N GLY A 386 -13.51 -5.86 -6.50
CA GLY A 386 -14.16 -5.13 -5.41
C GLY A 386 -15.62 -4.83 -5.67
N ASP A 387 -16.02 -4.71 -6.94
CA ASP A 387 -17.40 -4.44 -7.34
C ASP A 387 -18.33 -5.64 -7.08
N ASN A 388 -17.78 -6.82 -6.71
CA ASN A 388 -18.54 -7.92 -6.14
C ASN A 388 -19.13 -7.60 -4.75
N ALA A 389 -18.63 -6.61 -4.03
CA ALA A 389 -19.14 -6.22 -2.73
C ALA A 389 -20.46 -5.42 -2.84
N GLU A 390 -21.47 -5.82 -2.06
CA GLU A 390 -22.78 -5.12 -2.02
C GLU A 390 -22.62 -3.62 -1.72
N LEU A 391 -21.66 -3.26 -0.86
CA LEU A 391 -21.34 -1.88 -0.51
C LEU A 391 -21.03 -1.01 -1.75
N ARG A 392 -20.38 -1.54 -2.77
CA ARG A 392 -20.01 -0.79 -3.99
C ARG A 392 -21.24 -0.32 -4.77
N ARG A 393 -22.30 -1.11 -4.79
CA ARG A 393 -23.56 -0.74 -5.46
C ARG A 393 -24.25 0.45 -4.79
N GLU A 394 -24.09 0.61 -3.46
CA GLU A 394 -24.63 1.77 -2.74
C GLU A 394 -23.94 3.08 -3.20
N PHE A 395 -22.64 3.04 -3.45
CA PHE A 395 -21.89 4.18 -3.99
C PHE A 395 -22.30 4.48 -5.44
N GLU A 396 -22.51 3.47 -6.28
CA GLU A 396 -22.98 3.64 -7.65
C GLU A 396 -24.39 4.23 -7.69
N THR A 397 -25.28 3.72 -6.84
CA THR A 397 -26.66 4.22 -6.69
C THR A 397 -26.65 5.69 -6.26
N LEU A 398 -25.85 6.04 -5.27
CA LEU A 398 -25.70 7.41 -4.80
C LEU A 398 -25.12 8.33 -5.88
N ALA A 399 -24.11 7.88 -6.61
CA ALA A 399 -23.54 8.64 -7.73
C ALA A 399 -24.57 8.91 -8.84
N ALA A 400 -25.41 7.92 -9.14
CA ALA A 400 -26.46 8.03 -10.16
C ALA A 400 -27.64 8.91 -9.73
N SER A 401 -27.93 8.99 -8.41
CA SER A 401 -29.07 9.78 -7.90
C SER A 401 -28.81 11.29 -7.96
N GLY A 402 -27.57 11.73 -7.95
CA GLY A 402 -27.20 13.14 -7.84
C GLY A 402 -27.45 13.76 -6.45
N GLU A 403 -27.75 12.94 -5.44
CA GLU A 403 -28.05 13.37 -4.05
C GLU A 403 -26.85 13.34 -3.12
N ALA A 404 -25.63 13.07 -3.65
CA ALA A 404 -24.41 12.99 -2.87
C ALA A 404 -24.07 14.32 -2.17
N THR A 405 -23.70 14.25 -0.88
CA THR A 405 -23.17 15.40 -0.14
C THR A 405 -21.80 15.83 -0.70
N PRO A 406 -21.32 17.04 -0.39
CA PRO A 406 -19.98 17.47 -0.81
C PRO A 406 -18.86 16.49 -0.40
N GLU A 407 -18.95 15.90 0.80
CA GLU A 407 -17.96 14.94 1.31
C GLU A 407 -18.00 13.61 0.53
N GLN A 408 -19.20 13.17 0.15
CA GLN A 408 -19.41 11.98 -0.68
C GLN A 408 -18.96 12.26 -2.12
N GLN A 409 -19.25 13.46 -2.64
CA GLN A 409 -18.89 13.86 -4.01
C GLN A 409 -17.38 13.85 -4.24
N GLN A 410 -16.55 14.14 -3.22
CA GLN A 410 -15.09 14.04 -3.33
C GLN A 410 -14.65 12.65 -3.82
N TYR A 411 -15.26 11.58 -3.29
CA TYR A 411 -14.93 10.21 -3.67
C TYR A 411 -15.64 9.75 -4.96
N LEU A 412 -16.88 10.18 -5.17
CA LEU A 412 -17.74 9.74 -6.28
C LEU A 412 -17.46 10.48 -7.59
N SER A 413 -16.78 11.62 -7.56
CA SER A 413 -16.49 12.39 -8.77
C SER A 413 -15.73 11.56 -9.81
N PRO A 414 -16.11 11.64 -11.10
CA PRO A 414 -15.42 10.97 -12.18
C PRO A 414 -14.01 11.53 -12.45
N THR A 415 -13.71 12.70 -11.88
CA THR A 415 -12.40 13.35 -11.94
C THR A 415 -12.00 13.81 -10.54
N ARG A 416 -10.73 14.13 -10.33
CA ARG A 416 -10.22 14.65 -9.07
C ARG A 416 -9.30 15.86 -9.27
N PRO A 417 -9.05 16.66 -8.23
CA PRO A 417 -8.11 17.77 -8.32
C PRO A 417 -6.72 17.30 -8.74
N ARG A 418 -6.02 18.15 -9.49
CA ARG A 418 -4.60 17.92 -9.81
C ARG A 418 -3.74 17.90 -8.56
N GLU A 419 -4.05 18.75 -7.59
CA GLU A 419 -3.36 18.89 -6.32
C GLU A 419 -4.34 18.96 -5.16
N GLU A 420 -3.97 18.36 -4.06
CA GLU A 420 -4.74 18.37 -2.84
C GLU A 420 -3.83 18.69 -1.66
N LEU A 421 -4.33 19.51 -0.73
CA LEU A 421 -3.65 19.88 0.51
C LEU A 421 -4.65 19.78 1.67
N TYR A 422 -4.30 19.05 2.71
CA TYR A 422 -5.15 18.85 3.88
C TYR A 422 -4.42 19.23 5.16
N ASP A 423 -5.13 19.91 6.06
CA ASP A 423 -4.73 20.13 7.44
C ASP A 423 -5.22 18.93 8.28
N CYS A 424 -4.36 17.95 8.51
CA CYS A 424 -4.73 16.69 9.15
C CYS A 424 -5.02 16.82 10.66
N VAL A 425 -4.71 17.97 11.27
CA VAL A 425 -5.04 18.25 12.67
C VAL A 425 -6.48 18.71 12.81
N SER A 426 -6.90 19.68 11.98
CA SER A 426 -8.26 20.20 12.00
C SER A 426 -9.25 19.39 11.14
N ASP A 427 -8.75 18.61 10.19
CA ASP A 427 -9.50 17.77 9.27
C ASP A 427 -8.87 16.36 9.15
N PRO A 428 -8.96 15.53 10.19
CA PRO A 428 -8.32 14.20 10.21
C PRO A 428 -8.89 13.23 9.18
N LEU A 429 -10.03 13.56 8.56
CA LEU A 429 -10.65 12.76 7.50
C LEU A 429 -10.26 13.20 6.09
N ASN A 430 -9.44 14.25 5.96
CA ASN A 430 -9.00 14.82 4.67
C ASN A 430 -10.17 15.15 3.72
N LEU A 431 -11.15 15.88 4.20
CA LEU A 431 -12.36 16.24 3.45
C LEU A 431 -12.25 17.58 2.75
N LYS A 432 -11.52 18.53 3.36
CA LYS A 432 -11.43 19.91 2.89
C LYS A 432 -10.10 20.16 2.17
N ASN A 433 -10.11 20.10 0.84
CA ASN A 433 -8.94 20.47 0.05
C ASN A 433 -8.63 21.97 0.16
N LEU A 434 -7.42 22.29 0.59
CA LEU A 434 -6.92 23.66 0.81
C LEU A 434 -6.01 24.15 -0.34
N ALA A 435 -5.79 23.36 -1.39
CA ALA A 435 -4.83 23.67 -2.46
C ALA A 435 -5.16 25.00 -3.19
N ASP A 436 -6.45 25.32 -3.34
CA ASP A 436 -6.89 26.57 -3.99
C ASP A 436 -7.05 27.75 -3.01
N ASN A 437 -6.79 27.54 -1.71
CA ASN A 437 -6.92 28.61 -0.73
C ASN A 437 -5.64 29.48 -0.68
N PRO A 438 -5.71 30.78 -1.02
CA PRO A 438 -4.53 31.66 -1.07
C PRO A 438 -3.75 31.73 0.26
N GLN A 439 -4.40 31.51 1.40
CA GLN A 439 -3.75 31.51 2.71
C GLN A 439 -2.71 30.40 2.86
N TYR A 440 -2.87 29.29 2.11
CA TYR A 440 -1.97 28.14 2.13
C TYR A 440 -1.01 28.10 0.93
N ALA A 441 -1.00 29.10 0.05
CA ALA A 441 -0.18 29.09 -1.18
C ALA A 441 1.31 28.86 -0.91
N ALA A 442 1.88 29.51 0.11
CA ALA A 442 3.30 29.33 0.47
C ALA A 442 3.59 27.91 1.00
N LEU A 443 2.65 27.32 1.76
CA LEU A 443 2.77 25.94 2.25
C LEU A 443 2.64 24.96 1.09
N LEU A 444 1.67 25.15 0.21
CA LEU A 444 1.48 24.34 -0.99
C LEU A 444 2.75 24.30 -1.83
N GLU A 445 3.36 25.44 -2.08
CA GLU A 445 4.61 25.54 -2.85
C GLU A 445 5.77 24.80 -2.15
N LYS A 446 5.87 24.92 -0.82
CA LYS A 446 6.86 24.20 -0.04
C LYS A 446 6.67 22.67 -0.17
N MET A 447 5.44 22.18 -0.02
CA MET A 447 5.12 20.73 -0.10
C MET A 447 5.33 20.21 -1.53
N ARG A 448 4.99 21.00 -2.54
CA ARG A 448 5.25 20.69 -3.96
C ARG A 448 6.75 20.54 -4.24
N THR A 449 7.55 21.49 -3.77
CA THR A 449 9.01 21.47 -3.90
C THR A 449 9.61 20.27 -3.19
N GLU A 450 9.15 19.96 -1.98
CA GLU A 450 9.58 18.80 -1.20
C GLU A 450 9.30 17.50 -1.94
N LEU A 451 8.06 17.34 -2.45
CA LEU A 451 7.69 16.15 -3.22
C LEU A 451 8.56 16.01 -4.48
N ARG A 452 8.73 17.09 -5.25
CA ARG A 452 9.57 17.08 -6.45
C ARG A 452 11.02 16.66 -6.13
N THR A 453 11.59 17.22 -5.07
CA THR A 453 12.94 16.85 -4.62
C THR A 453 13.03 15.37 -4.31
N HIS A 454 12.07 14.84 -3.54
CA HIS A 454 12.02 13.42 -3.21
C HIS A 454 11.93 12.53 -4.46
N LEU A 455 11.07 12.85 -5.41
CA LEU A 455 10.89 12.06 -6.64
C LEU A 455 12.19 11.99 -7.47
N LEU A 456 12.94 13.09 -7.54
CA LEU A 456 14.21 13.15 -8.26
C LEU A 456 15.32 12.40 -7.50
N GLU A 457 15.43 12.60 -6.19
CA GLU A 457 16.48 11.97 -5.36
C GLU A 457 16.27 10.45 -5.22
N SER A 458 15.01 10.01 -5.04
CA SER A 458 14.66 8.60 -4.97
C SER A 458 14.65 7.89 -6.33
N ARG A 459 14.78 8.66 -7.42
CA ARG A 459 14.69 8.16 -8.80
C ARG A 459 13.40 7.35 -9.04
N ASP A 460 12.26 8.00 -8.77
CA ASP A 460 10.93 7.38 -8.81
C ASP A 460 10.62 6.77 -10.20
N LEU A 461 10.65 5.45 -10.27
CA LEU A 461 10.39 4.68 -11.50
C LEU A 461 8.91 4.65 -11.90
N GLY A 462 8.00 5.07 -11.02
CA GLY A 462 6.59 5.23 -11.38
C GLY A 462 6.33 6.34 -12.39
N LEU A 463 7.30 7.24 -12.61
CA LEU A 463 7.27 8.20 -13.71
C LEU A 463 7.39 7.53 -15.09
N VAL A 464 7.91 6.31 -15.17
CA VAL A 464 8.08 5.53 -16.39
C VAL A 464 6.87 4.61 -16.59
N PRO A 465 6.20 4.60 -17.75
CA PRO A 465 5.11 3.67 -18.00
C PRO A 465 5.53 2.21 -17.79
N GLU A 466 4.66 1.38 -17.19
CA GLU A 466 4.99 -0.02 -16.87
C GLU A 466 5.50 -0.80 -18.09
N ILE A 467 4.95 -0.56 -19.28
CA ILE A 467 5.41 -1.16 -20.54
C ILE A 467 6.89 -0.83 -20.82
N GLU A 468 7.29 0.41 -20.59
CA GLU A 468 8.69 0.84 -20.79
C GLU A 468 9.61 0.26 -19.72
N LEU A 469 9.16 0.13 -18.48
CA LEU A 469 9.91 -0.58 -17.43
C LEU A 469 10.22 -2.02 -17.85
N TRP A 470 9.24 -2.74 -18.42
CA TRP A 470 9.44 -4.09 -18.94
C TRP A 470 10.40 -4.13 -20.14
N ARG A 471 10.39 -3.09 -20.98
CA ARG A 471 11.36 -3.00 -22.10
C ARG A 471 12.79 -2.84 -21.57
N HIS A 472 13.01 -1.99 -20.57
CA HIS A 472 14.32 -1.83 -19.92
C HIS A 472 14.73 -3.08 -19.13
N ALA A 473 13.79 -3.74 -18.48
CA ALA A 473 14.02 -4.94 -17.68
C ALA A 473 14.54 -6.15 -18.48
N LYS A 474 14.41 -6.14 -19.82
CA LYS A 474 15.04 -7.14 -20.71
C LYS A 474 16.56 -7.11 -20.68
N SER A 475 17.17 -6.00 -20.30
CA SER A 475 18.63 -5.81 -20.26
C SER A 475 19.21 -5.75 -18.85
N MET A 476 18.51 -5.14 -17.91
CA MET A 476 18.92 -4.99 -16.50
C MET A 476 17.73 -4.61 -15.64
N PRO A 477 17.75 -4.86 -14.30
CA PRO A 477 16.73 -4.39 -13.38
C PRO A 477 16.47 -2.88 -13.53
N ALA A 478 15.18 -2.47 -13.41
CA ALA A 478 14.80 -1.07 -13.57
C ALA A 478 15.51 -0.14 -12.56
N MET A 479 15.68 -0.61 -11.31
CA MET A 479 16.44 0.10 -10.29
C MET A 479 17.90 0.35 -10.71
N THR A 480 18.55 -0.60 -11.35
CA THR A 480 19.91 -0.45 -11.87
C THR A 480 19.95 0.52 -13.05
N TRP A 481 18.98 0.40 -13.97
CA TRP A 481 18.84 1.33 -15.08
C TRP A 481 18.63 2.77 -14.62
N ALA A 482 17.83 2.97 -13.58
CA ALA A 482 17.57 4.28 -13.00
C ALA A 482 18.85 4.98 -12.48
N GLN A 483 19.94 4.24 -12.17
CA GLN A 483 21.21 4.82 -11.77
C GLN A 483 22.06 5.34 -12.95
N THR A 484 21.62 5.10 -14.18
CA THR A 484 22.34 5.54 -15.38
C THR A 484 21.87 6.92 -15.84
N ASP A 485 22.69 7.59 -16.68
CA ASP A 485 22.33 8.88 -17.31
C ASP A 485 21.19 8.74 -18.33
N ALA A 486 20.80 7.51 -18.70
CA ALA A 486 19.68 7.26 -19.60
C ALA A 486 18.31 7.50 -18.91
N PHE A 487 18.23 7.41 -17.59
CA PHE A 487 17.03 7.75 -16.84
C PHE A 487 16.98 9.28 -16.64
N LYS A 488 16.19 9.95 -17.44
CA LYS A 488 16.01 11.40 -17.42
C LYS A 488 14.82 11.77 -16.51
N ALA A 489 14.96 11.55 -15.21
CA ALA A 489 13.87 11.74 -14.25
C ALA A 489 13.25 13.14 -14.28
N ASP A 490 14.07 14.18 -14.42
CA ASP A 490 13.65 15.58 -14.49
C ASP A 490 12.81 15.87 -15.74
N GLU A 491 13.25 15.42 -16.93
CA GLU A 491 12.50 15.59 -18.18
C GLU A 491 11.16 14.86 -18.15
N ILE A 492 11.13 13.64 -17.56
CA ILE A 492 9.91 12.83 -17.46
C ILE A 492 8.94 13.47 -16.47
N LEU A 493 9.44 13.93 -15.32
CA LEU A 493 8.63 14.61 -14.30
C LEU A 493 8.06 15.92 -14.83
N ASP A 494 8.85 16.72 -15.55
CA ASP A 494 8.37 17.96 -16.19
C ASP A 494 7.23 17.68 -17.18
N ALA A 495 7.32 16.59 -17.96
CA ALA A 495 6.24 16.18 -18.86
C ALA A 495 4.99 15.69 -18.08
N ALA A 496 5.17 14.91 -17.00
CA ALA A 496 4.07 14.48 -16.16
C ALA A 496 3.37 15.66 -15.48
N ASP A 497 4.12 16.70 -15.14
CA ASP A 497 3.57 17.94 -14.59
C ASP A 497 2.73 18.76 -15.58
N LEU A 498 2.78 18.48 -16.87
CA LEU A 498 1.87 19.08 -17.85
C LEU A 498 0.43 18.56 -17.76
N VAL A 499 0.23 17.38 -17.18
CA VAL A 499 -1.12 16.78 -17.07
C VAL A 499 -2.04 17.66 -16.21
N GLY A 500 -3.19 18.02 -16.79
CA GLY A 500 -4.16 18.93 -16.18
C GLY A 500 -3.83 20.41 -16.36
N THR A 501 -2.81 20.76 -17.16
CA THR A 501 -2.52 22.14 -17.58
C THR A 501 -3.19 22.46 -18.92
N LYS A 502 -3.09 23.73 -19.35
CA LYS A 502 -3.48 24.22 -20.67
C LYS A 502 -2.27 24.70 -21.49
N ASP A 503 -1.07 24.29 -21.11
CA ASP A 503 0.15 24.63 -21.85
C ASP A 503 0.31 23.70 -23.07
N PHE A 504 -0.52 23.94 -24.07
CA PHE A 504 -0.55 23.11 -25.30
C PHE A 504 0.75 23.16 -26.09
N ALA A 505 1.54 24.23 -25.97
CA ALA A 505 2.84 24.33 -26.60
C ALA A 505 3.84 23.37 -25.95
N ALA A 506 3.91 23.35 -24.63
CA ALA A 506 4.76 22.42 -23.89
C ALA A 506 4.31 20.95 -24.09
N ILE A 507 2.99 20.68 -24.11
CA ILE A 507 2.43 19.34 -24.41
C ILE A 507 2.86 18.88 -25.82
N GLY A 508 2.77 19.76 -26.82
CA GLY A 508 3.25 19.47 -28.19
C GLY A 508 4.73 19.15 -28.23
N SER A 509 5.55 19.89 -27.48
CA SER A 509 6.98 19.63 -27.34
C SER A 509 7.25 18.26 -26.67
N ALA A 510 6.51 17.92 -25.63
CA ALA A 510 6.60 16.61 -24.97
C ALA A 510 6.26 15.46 -25.93
N LEU A 511 5.22 15.59 -26.75
CA LEU A 511 4.84 14.61 -27.77
C LEU A 511 5.91 14.42 -28.86
N ALA A 512 6.79 15.40 -29.07
CA ALA A 512 7.88 15.34 -30.05
C ALA A 512 9.21 14.84 -29.45
N SER A 513 9.29 14.55 -28.16
CA SER A 513 10.51 14.13 -27.47
C SER A 513 11.06 12.79 -28.01
N GLU A 514 12.37 12.60 -27.96
CA GLU A 514 13.03 11.32 -28.23
C GLU A 514 12.75 10.30 -27.11
N ASN A 515 12.48 10.75 -25.86
CA ASN A 515 12.18 9.89 -24.72
C ASN A 515 10.72 9.43 -24.76
N ALA A 516 10.51 8.11 -24.84
CA ALA A 516 9.16 7.51 -24.87
C ALA A 516 8.31 7.85 -23.63
N SER A 517 8.89 7.92 -22.45
CA SER A 517 8.17 8.28 -21.23
C SER A 517 7.69 9.74 -21.25
N VAL A 518 8.49 10.65 -21.83
CA VAL A 518 8.09 12.06 -22.04
C VAL A 518 6.93 12.15 -23.03
N ARG A 519 7.00 11.40 -24.15
CA ARG A 519 5.90 11.36 -25.12
C ARG A 519 4.62 10.77 -24.53
N TYR A 520 4.75 9.74 -23.70
CA TYR A 520 3.63 9.12 -22.98
C TYR A 520 2.90 10.16 -22.12
N TRP A 521 3.61 10.91 -21.28
CA TRP A 521 2.99 11.95 -20.46
C TRP A 521 2.39 13.09 -21.27
N GLY A 522 2.97 13.41 -22.43
CA GLY A 522 2.36 14.32 -23.41
C GLY A 522 1.00 13.81 -23.92
N ALA A 523 0.89 12.50 -24.22
CA ALA A 523 -0.37 11.88 -24.63
C ALA A 523 -1.41 11.82 -23.48
N VAL A 524 -1.00 11.44 -22.27
CA VAL A 524 -1.84 11.50 -21.05
C VAL A 524 -2.34 12.93 -20.79
N ALA A 525 -1.48 13.94 -20.98
CA ALA A 525 -1.89 15.34 -20.84
C ALA A 525 -3.01 15.71 -21.84
N CYS A 526 -2.93 15.21 -23.08
CA CYS A 526 -4.00 15.38 -24.07
C CYS A 526 -5.29 14.65 -23.65
N THR A 527 -5.19 13.44 -23.12
CA THR A 527 -6.35 12.69 -22.58
C THR A 527 -7.01 13.46 -21.43
N ALA A 528 -6.23 14.14 -20.59
CA ALA A 528 -6.73 14.87 -19.43
C ALA A 528 -7.38 16.21 -19.75
N THR A 529 -7.24 16.76 -20.98
CA THR A 529 -7.85 18.06 -21.35
C THR A 529 -9.37 17.94 -21.51
N THR A 530 -10.07 19.07 -21.41
CA THR A 530 -11.51 19.16 -21.74
C THR A 530 -11.75 19.41 -23.23
N SER A 531 -10.77 19.96 -23.94
CA SER A 531 -10.82 20.20 -25.39
C SER A 531 -9.42 20.02 -25.95
N LEU A 532 -9.32 19.31 -27.09
CA LEU A 532 -8.06 19.01 -27.74
C LEU A 532 -7.87 19.93 -28.98
N PRO A 533 -6.82 20.78 -29.03
CA PRO A 533 -6.51 21.57 -30.21
C PRO A 533 -6.23 20.73 -31.45
N ASP A 534 -6.57 21.25 -32.65
CA ASP A 534 -6.40 20.49 -33.89
C ASP A 534 -4.93 20.18 -34.21
N GLU A 535 -4.00 21.06 -33.83
CA GLU A 535 -2.58 20.83 -33.98
C GLU A 535 -2.11 19.60 -33.17
N LEU A 536 -2.61 19.43 -31.94
CA LEU A 536 -2.30 18.26 -31.13
C LEU A 536 -3.00 17.00 -31.64
N LYS A 537 -4.20 17.10 -32.20
CA LYS A 537 -4.86 15.96 -32.85
C LYS A 537 -3.99 15.39 -33.98
N MET A 538 -3.44 16.25 -34.84
CA MET A 538 -2.55 15.81 -35.94
C MET A 538 -1.32 15.10 -35.41
N VAL A 539 -0.69 15.62 -34.35
CA VAL A 539 0.48 14.99 -33.73
C VAL A 539 0.13 13.63 -33.13
N LEU A 540 -0.97 13.55 -32.37
CA LEU A 540 -1.43 12.30 -31.76
C LEU A 540 -1.76 11.21 -32.80
N THR A 541 -2.41 11.59 -33.93
CA THR A 541 -2.69 10.64 -35.02
C THR A 541 -1.40 10.04 -35.59
N GLN A 542 -0.33 10.81 -35.69
CA GLN A 542 0.98 10.29 -36.09
C GLN A 542 1.62 9.36 -35.05
N ARG A 543 1.25 9.51 -33.75
CA ARG A 543 1.75 8.69 -32.63
C ARG A 543 1.04 7.35 -32.48
N TRP A 544 -0.02 7.04 -33.24
CA TRP A 544 -0.62 5.70 -33.24
C TRP A 544 0.35 4.60 -33.69
N GLU A 545 1.36 4.96 -34.48
CA GLU A 545 2.43 4.08 -34.96
C GLU A 545 3.73 4.32 -34.17
N ASP A 546 3.67 4.90 -32.97
CA ASP A 546 4.86 5.12 -32.14
C ASP A 546 5.53 3.78 -31.80
N GLU A 547 6.86 3.76 -31.81
CA GLU A 547 7.66 2.58 -31.46
C GLU A 547 7.39 2.07 -30.02
N SER A 548 6.90 2.95 -29.13
CA SER A 548 6.45 2.64 -27.79
C SER A 548 4.96 2.31 -27.80
N PRO A 549 4.56 1.06 -27.46
CA PRO A 549 3.14 0.72 -27.33
C PRO A 549 2.41 1.59 -26.29
N ALA A 550 3.09 2.00 -25.21
CA ALA A 550 2.50 2.88 -24.22
C ALA A 550 2.08 4.23 -24.81
N VAL A 551 2.93 4.82 -25.66
CA VAL A 551 2.65 6.09 -26.36
C VAL A 551 1.54 5.90 -27.39
N ALA A 552 1.60 4.82 -28.18
CA ALA A 552 0.63 4.54 -29.24
C ALA A 552 -0.80 4.36 -28.65
N ILE A 553 -0.92 3.60 -27.57
CA ILE A 553 -2.21 3.35 -26.89
C ILE A 553 -2.77 4.67 -26.32
N GLU A 554 -1.95 5.46 -25.60
CA GLU A 554 -2.44 6.71 -25.00
C GLU A 554 -2.78 7.77 -26.07
N ALA A 555 -2.03 7.84 -27.15
CA ALA A 555 -2.33 8.72 -28.28
C ALA A 555 -3.68 8.37 -28.93
N ALA A 556 -3.91 7.07 -29.18
CA ALA A 556 -5.19 6.59 -29.71
C ALA A 556 -6.34 6.84 -28.71
N ALA A 557 -6.12 6.59 -27.40
CA ALA A 557 -7.11 6.85 -26.36
C ALA A 557 -7.48 8.34 -26.28
N ALA A 558 -6.51 9.25 -26.38
CA ALA A 558 -6.76 10.69 -26.39
C ALA A 558 -7.64 11.09 -27.60
N ILE A 559 -7.32 10.62 -28.80
CA ILE A 559 -8.15 10.88 -30.01
C ILE A 559 -9.55 10.27 -29.85
N ALA A 560 -9.66 9.00 -29.46
CA ALA A 560 -10.94 8.32 -29.28
C ALA A 560 -11.83 9.07 -28.27
N LYS A 561 -11.27 9.55 -27.16
CA LYS A 561 -11.98 10.33 -26.15
C LYS A 561 -12.58 11.62 -26.71
N HIS A 562 -11.83 12.37 -27.48
CA HIS A 562 -12.23 13.70 -27.93
C HIS A 562 -13.00 13.73 -29.25
N THR A 563 -12.84 12.73 -30.11
CA THR A 563 -13.42 12.73 -31.46
C THR A 563 -14.37 11.58 -31.72
N ARG A 564 -14.30 10.50 -30.94
CA ARG A 564 -15.02 9.23 -31.21
C ARG A 564 -14.64 8.62 -32.57
N ASP A 565 -13.43 8.87 -33.05
CA ASP A 565 -12.94 8.39 -34.32
C ASP A 565 -12.87 6.85 -34.33
N PRO A 566 -13.56 6.16 -35.28
CA PRO A 566 -13.54 4.70 -35.37
C PRO A 566 -12.14 4.12 -35.61
N ASP A 567 -11.25 4.83 -36.31
CA ASP A 567 -9.89 4.36 -36.57
C ASP A 567 -9.06 4.37 -35.29
N ALA A 568 -9.30 5.32 -34.37
CA ALA A 568 -8.66 5.33 -33.05
C ALA A 568 -9.09 4.12 -32.20
N PHE A 569 -10.36 3.75 -32.23
CA PHE A 569 -10.83 2.52 -31.54
C PHE A 569 -10.24 1.27 -32.20
N SER A 570 -10.17 1.23 -33.53
CA SER A 570 -9.53 0.12 -34.26
C SER A 570 -8.06 -0.03 -33.89
N SER A 571 -7.32 1.07 -33.72
CA SER A 571 -5.94 1.08 -33.25
C SER A 571 -5.83 0.48 -31.83
N LEU A 572 -6.71 0.86 -30.89
CA LEU A 572 -6.71 0.36 -29.52
C LEU A 572 -6.97 -1.16 -29.48
N VAL A 573 -8.01 -1.66 -30.14
CA VAL A 573 -8.34 -3.09 -30.10
C VAL A 573 -7.33 -3.94 -30.88
N GLY A 574 -6.55 -3.34 -31.79
CA GLY A 574 -5.44 -4.00 -32.48
C GLY A 574 -4.34 -4.49 -31.54
N TRP A 575 -4.17 -3.86 -30.36
CA TRP A 575 -3.21 -4.29 -29.36
C TRP A 575 -3.64 -5.53 -28.55
N PHE A 576 -4.91 -5.99 -28.67
CA PHE A 576 -5.39 -7.16 -27.92
C PHE A 576 -4.72 -8.48 -28.30
N ASP A 577 -4.13 -8.55 -29.48
CA ASP A 577 -3.41 -9.71 -29.98
C ASP A 577 -1.89 -9.64 -29.74
N ASN A 578 -1.43 -8.67 -28.91
CA ASN A 578 -0.02 -8.53 -28.56
C ASN A 578 0.44 -9.66 -27.61
N ASP A 579 1.69 -10.11 -27.77
CA ASP A 579 2.27 -11.15 -26.92
C ASP A 579 2.58 -10.67 -25.50
N ASP A 580 2.82 -9.35 -25.33
CA ASP A 580 3.09 -8.73 -24.04
C ASP A 580 1.77 -8.39 -23.32
N ARG A 581 1.50 -9.09 -22.22
CA ARG A 581 0.27 -8.91 -21.44
C ARG A 581 0.15 -7.53 -20.80
N THR A 582 1.25 -6.82 -20.57
CA THR A 582 1.20 -5.44 -20.03
C THR A 582 0.65 -4.48 -21.09
N VAL A 583 1.00 -4.71 -22.36
CA VAL A 583 0.45 -3.97 -23.51
C VAL A 583 -1.05 -4.26 -23.66
N VAL A 584 -1.44 -5.54 -23.63
CA VAL A 584 -2.86 -5.95 -23.72
C VAL A 584 -3.68 -5.35 -22.59
N LEU A 585 -3.18 -5.40 -21.35
CA LEU A 585 -3.87 -4.81 -20.18
C LEU A 585 -4.07 -3.31 -20.34
N HIS A 586 -3.03 -2.59 -20.78
CA HIS A 586 -3.11 -1.14 -20.98
C HIS A 586 -4.16 -0.79 -22.03
N ALA A 587 -4.14 -1.47 -23.18
CA ALA A 587 -5.13 -1.26 -24.23
C ALA A 587 -6.56 -1.63 -23.80
N ALA A 588 -6.73 -2.76 -23.10
CA ALA A 588 -8.03 -3.18 -22.58
C ALA A 588 -8.59 -2.16 -21.58
N ARG A 589 -7.74 -1.64 -20.69
CA ARG A 589 -8.15 -0.60 -19.74
C ARG A 589 -8.49 0.72 -20.43
N ALA A 590 -7.76 1.12 -21.47
CA ALA A 590 -8.09 2.31 -22.26
C ALA A 590 -9.47 2.18 -22.93
N VAL A 591 -9.78 1.02 -23.53
CA VAL A 591 -11.09 0.72 -24.13
C VAL A 591 -12.18 0.69 -23.07
N GLU A 592 -11.94 0.09 -21.91
CA GLU A 592 -12.88 0.06 -20.79
C GLU A 592 -13.25 1.47 -20.33
N LEU A 593 -12.26 2.37 -20.15
CA LEU A 593 -12.49 3.74 -19.72
C LEU A 593 -13.26 4.58 -20.75
N LEU A 594 -13.04 4.33 -22.03
CA LEU A 594 -13.75 5.00 -23.14
C LEU A 594 -15.19 4.51 -23.27
N ALA A 595 -15.49 3.29 -22.86
CA ALA A 595 -16.80 2.65 -22.80
C ALA A 595 -17.62 2.78 -24.11
N ASP A 596 -16.96 2.72 -25.29
CA ASP A 596 -17.64 2.84 -26.59
C ASP A 596 -18.29 1.52 -26.97
N PRO A 597 -19.63 1.48 -27.26
CA PRO A 597 -20.32 0.25 -27.62
C PRO A 597 -19.78 -0.45 -28.89
N SER A 598 -19.12 0.29 -29.79
CA SER A 598 -18.56 -0.30 -31.03
C SER A 598 -17.45 -1.32 -30.75
N THR A 599 -16.77 -1.23 -29.59
CA THR A 599 -15.70 -2.14 -29.20
C THR A 599 -16.20 -3.39 -28.44
N LYS A 600 -17.52 -3.55 -28.21
CA LYS A 600 -18.09 -4.69 -27.47
C LYS A 600 -17.68 -6.05 -28.06
N PRO A 601 -17.73 -6.29 -29.39
CA PRO A 601 -17.33 -7.58 -29.95
C PRO A 601 -15.84 -7.91 -29.69
N ASP A 602 -14.96 -6.92 -29.70
CA ASP A 602 -13.54 -7.11 -29.42
C ASP A 602 -13.27 -7.39 -27.95
N MET A 603 -13.99 -6.72 -27.05
CA MET A 603 -13.89 -7.00 -25.61
C MET A 603 -14.44 -8.38 -25.24
N GLU A 604 -15.52 -8.84 -25.90
CA GLU A 604 -16.02 -10.23 -25.75
C GLU A 604 -14.99 -11.24 -26.28
N ARG A 605 -14.36 -10.96 -27.41
CA ARG A 605 -13.27 -11.78 -27.98
C ARG A 605 -12.09 -11.85 -27.00
N LEU A 606 -11.68 -10.73 -26.43
CA LEU A 606 -10.59 -10.66 -25.44
C LEU A 606 -10.95 -11.42 -24.16
N ALA A 607 -12.16 -11.25 -23.62
CA ALA A 607 -12.65 -11.97 -22.44
C ALA A 607 -12.54 -13.49 -22.63
N LYS A 608 -13.02 -14.00 -23.79
CA LYS A 608 -12.92 -15.42 -24.15
C LYS A 608 -11.48 -15.90 -24.30
N ALA A 609 -10.60 -15.07 -24.89
CA ALA A 609 -9.19 -15.41 -25.07
C ALA A 609 -8.44 -15.53 -23.73
N TYR A 610 -8.91 -14.87 -22.68
CA TYR A 610 -8.28 -14.87 -21.36
C TYR A 610 -9.04 -15.66 -20.29
N GLU A 611 -10.20 -16.27 -20.61
CA GLU A 611 -11.05 -17.01 -19.68
C GLU A 611 -10.28 -18.05 -18.82
N ASN A 612 -9.37 -18.79 -19.45
CA ASN A 612 -8.62 -19.86 -18.82
C ASN A 612 -7.11 -19.59 -18.71
N LYS A 613 -6.64 -18.36 -19.01
CA LYS A 613 -5.22 -18.03 -18.86
C LYS A 613 -4.88 -17.77 -17.40
N ALA A 614 -3.76 -18.34 -16.94
CA ALA A 614 -3.26 -18.16 -15.58
C ALA A 614 -2.32 -16.95 -15.46
N GLY A 615 -2.17 -16.47 -14.21
CA GLY A 615 -1.29 -15.38 -13.81
C GLY A 615 -2.02 -14.05 -13.62
N ASP A 616 -1.44 -13.18 -12.79
CA ASP A 616 -2.08 -11.95 -12.33
C ASP A 616 -2.47 -11.01 -13.47
N LEU A 617 -1.58 -10.76 -14.43
CA LEU A 617 -1.90 -9.92 -15.60
C LEU A 617 -3.06 -10.49 -16.43
N ALA A 618 -3.19 -11.83 -16.50
CA ALA A 618 -4.33 -12.43 -17.19
C ALA A 618 -5.64 -12.21 -16.42
N TRP A 619 -5.59 -12.21 -15.10
CA TRP A 619 -6.75 -11.86 -14.27
C TRP A 619 -7.12 -10.39 -14.44
N PHE A 620 -6.16 -9.49 -14.45
CA PHE A 620 -6.41 -8.06 -14.63
C PHE A 620 -6.99 -7.74 -16.02
N ILE A 621 -6.55 -8.43 -17.08
CA ILE A 621 -7.14 -8.30 -18.40
C ILE A 621 -8.61 -8.78 -18.38
N ARG A 622 -8.93 -9.90 -17.71
CA ARG A 622 -10.32 -10.33 -17.52
C ARG A 622 -11.14 -9.29 -16.76
N PHE A 623 -10.61 -8.73 -15.67
CA PHE A 623 -11.28 -7.70 -14.88
C PHE A 623 -11.60 -6.47 -15.71
N ALA A 624 -10.68 -6.00 -16.53
CA ALA A 624 -10.94 -4.90 -17.46
C ALA A 624 -12.07 -5.24 -18.47
N THR A 625 -12.11 -6.49 -18.99
CA THR A 625 -13.18 -6.92 -19.88
C THR A 625 -14.53 -7.07 -19.15
N GLU A 626 -14.54 -7.63 -17.94
CA GLU A 626 -15.73 -7.75 -17.09
C GLU A 626 -16.30 -6.37 -16.72
N GLY A 627 -15.44 -5.45 -16.31
CA GLY A 627 -15.81 -4.07 -15.99
C GLY A 627 -16.41 -3.33 -17.19
N TYR A 628 -15.88 -3.56 -18.39
CA TYR A 628 -16.47 -3.01 -19.62
C TYR A 628 -17.84 -3.63 -19.92
N LEU A 629 -17.92 -4.97 -19.96
CA LEU A 629 -19.14 -5.69 -20.38
C LEU A 629 -20.30 -5.45 -19.44
N SER A 630 -20.07 -5.39 -18.13
CA SER A 630 -21.09 -5.10 -17.12
C SER A 630 -21.78 -3.73 -17.29
N ARG A 631 -21.16 -2.80 -18.04
CA ARG A 631 -21.71 -1.47 -18.33
C ARG A 631 -22.43 -1.39 -19.67
N GLN A 632 -22.29 -2.42 -20.50
CA GLN A 632 -22.94 -2.47 -21.83
C GLN A 632 -24.30 -3.22 -21.81
N ASP A 633 -24.57 -3.93 -20.71
CA ASP A 633 -25.83 -4.61 -20.45
C ASP A 633 -26.79 -3.70 -19.65
#